data_3d4fa1a912ac5174667847abe07dd91d
#
_entry.id   3d4fa1a912ac5174667847abe07dd91d
#
_cell.length_a   1.000
_cell.length_b   1.000
_cell.length_c   1.000
_cell.angle_alpha   90.00
_cell.angle_beta   90.00
_cell.angle_gamma   90.00
#
_symmetry.space_group_name_H-M   'P 1'
#
loop_
_entity.id
_entity.type
_entity.pdbx_description
1 polymer ?
#
loop_
_entity_poly.entity_id
_entity_poly.type
_entity_poly.pdbx_seq_one_letter_code
_entity_poly.pdbx_strand_id
1 'polypeptide(L)'
;MTVVSMNYLLEAGVHFGHQKRRWNPKMKEYIFTTRDDIYIIDLQKTAKKIEEAYKALKEIAENGGKVLFVGTKKQAQEAAEENAARTNMYFINERWLGGTLTNFKTIRSRIRRLEDIEKMEKDGTFEVLPKKEVIQIKKEYEKLNKNLRGIRDMKKIPDALVIVDPRKEEIAIKEARILGIPVFGVVDTNCDPDMVDYVIPGNDDAVRSVKLMIGVLGNAISEATGCEMIDYLTEEDKNKSSKKKSEVKEEIKEEVKAEETVDLSTMTVAELKALAKEKGIEGYTSMKKAELVAALQ
;
A
#
# COMPACT_ATOMS: atom_id res chain seq x y z
N MET A 1 10.77 -9.09 -4.47
CA MET A 1 11.06 -9.03 -3.01
C MET A 1 9.89 -9.71 -2.31
N THR A 2 10.11 -10.80 -1.60
CA THR A 2 9.02 -11.51 -0.92
C THR A 2 8.61 -10.72 0.30
N VAL A 3 7.38 -10.22 0.31
CA VAL A 3 6.84 -9.34 1.37
C VAL A 3 6.06 -10.14 2.41
N VAL A 4 5.52 -11.29 1.98
CA VAL A 4 4.73 -12.20 2.82
C VAL A 4 5.04 -13.65 2.46
N SER A 5 5.13 -14.52 3.47
CA SER A 5 5.31 -15.95 3.26
C SER A 5 4.03 -16.63 2.77
N MET A 6 4.18 -17.60 1.86
CA MET A 6 3.06 -18.44 1.41
C MET A 6 2.42 -19.22 2.56
N ASN A 7 3.20 -19.62 3.57
CA ASN A 7 2.70 -20.33 4.74
C ASN A 7 1.75 -19.43 5.56
N TYR A 8 2.11 -18.17 5.79
CA TYR A 8 1.23 -17.21 6.47
C TYR A 8 -0.06 -16.95 5.71
N LEU A 9 0.00 -16.82 4.36
CA LEU A 9 -1.20 -16.68 3.53
C LEU A 9 -2.14 -17.89 3.66
N LEU A 10 -1.57 -19.09 3.72
CA LEU A 10 -2.32 -20.33 3.83
C LEU A 10 -2.92 -20.52 5.22
N GLU A 11 -2.17 -20.27 6.28
CA GLU A 11 -2.60 -20.36 7.68
C GLU A 11 -3.67 -19.31 8.03
N ALA A 12 -3.55 -18.11 7.48
CA ALA A 12 -4.56 -17.06 7.64
C ALA A 12 -5.85 -17.34 6.86
N GLY A 13 -5.85 -18.35 5.96
CA GLY A 13 -7.02 -18.72 5.16
C GLY A 13 -7.34 -17.73 4.05
N VAL A 14 -6.34 -17.03 3.51
CA VAL A 14 -6.49 -16.05 2.41
C VAL A 14 -7.02 -16.70 1.14
N HIS A 15 -6.74 -17.99 0.94
CA HIS A 15 -7.14 -18.77 -0.24
C HIS A 15 -8.63 -19.12 -0.32
N PHE A 16 -9.38 -19.00 0.77
CA PHE A 16 -10.81 -19.27 0.75
C PHE A 16 -11.57 -18.09 0.13
N GLY A 17 -12.37 -18.37 -0.88
CA GLY A 17 -13.29 -17.42 -1.46
C GLY A 17 -14.74 -17.72 -1.07
N HIS A 18 -15.67 -17.17 -1.84
CA HIS A 18 -17.11 -17.36 -1.65
C HIS A 18 -17.64 -18.60 -2.40
N GLN A 19 -18.88 -18.95 -2.08
CA GLN A 19 -19.62 -20.02 -2.77
C GLN A 19 -19.78 -19.72 -4.26
N LYS A 20 -19.75 -20.75 -5.13
CA LYS A 20 -19.95 -20.67 -6.58
C LYS A 20 -21.11 -19.78 -7.00
N ARG A 21 -22.24 -19.82 -6.26
CA ARG A 21 -23.44 -19.05 -6.54
C ARG A 21 -23.26 -17.54 -6.48
N ARG A 22 -22.25 -17.07 -5.74
CA ARG A 22 -22.02 -15.63 -5.46
C ARG A 22 -20.85 -15.03 -6.22
N TRP A 23 -20.14 -15.82 -7.03
CA TRP A 23 -18.91 -15.37 -7.65
C TRP A 23 -19.13 -14.35 -8.78
N ASN A 24 -18.08 -13.57 -9.05
CA ASN A 24 -18.01 -12.70 -10.21
C ASN A 24 -17.19 -13.36 -11.32
N PRO A 25 -17.70 -13.49 -12.57
CA PRO A 25 -16.95 -14.10 -13.68
C PRO A 25 -15.61 -13.45 -13.98
N LYS A 26 -15.43 -12.16 -13.72
CA LYS A 26 -14.16 -11.45 -13.91
C LYS A 26 -13.05 -11.93 -12.97
N MET A 27 -13.42 -12.53 -11.84
CA MET A 27 -12.46 -13.12 -10.91
C MET A 27 -11.89 -14.47 -11.36
N LYS A 28 -12.33 -14.99 -12.53
CA LYS A 28 -11.90 -16.29 -13.05
C LYS A 28 -10.37 -16.46 -13.11
N GLU A 29 -9.65 -15.41 -13.47
CA GLU A 29 -8.19 -15.45 -13.58
C GLU A 29 -7.49 -15.65 -12.23
N TYR A 30 -8.10 -15.25 -11.10
CA TYR A 30 -7.55 -15.36 -9.74
C TYR A 30 -7.96 -16.65 -9.02
N ILE A 31 -8.84 -17.45 -9.62
CA ILE A 31 -9.33 -18.70 -9.06
C ILE A 31 -8.41 -19.86 -9.48
N PHE A 32 -7.94 -20.62 -8.51
CA PHE A 32 -7.14 -21.83 -8.72
C PHE A 32 -8.01 -23.06 -8.99
N THR A 33 -8.98 -23.30 -8.09
CA THR A 33 -9.88 -24.48 -8.16
C THR A 33 -11.17 -24.23 -7.38
N THR A 34 -11.98 -25.27 -7.30
CA THR A 34 -13.18 -25.28 -6.48
C THR A 34 -13.19 -26.50 -5.57
N ARG A 35 -13.51 -26.32 -4.30
CA ARG A 35 -13.65 -27.39 -3.32
C ARG A 35 -14.93 -27.16 -2.50
N ASP A 36 -15.74 -28.19 -2.33
CA ASP A 36 -16.97 -28.15 -1.52
C ASP A 36 -17.87 -26.94 -1.85
N ASP A 37 -18.08 -26.67 -3.14
CA ASP A 37 -18.83 -25.50 -3.66
C ASP A 37 -18.27 -24.11 -3.29
N ILE A 38 -17.03 -24.06 -2.79
CA ILE A 38 -16.31 -22.82 -2.49
C ILE A 38 -15.18 -22.67 -3.49
N TYR A 39 -14.96 -21.47 -4.00
CA TYR A 39 -13.80 -21.16 -4.83
C TYR A 39 -12.54 -21.01 -3.98
N ILE A 40 -11.44 -21.51 -4.50
CA ILE A 40 -10.10 -21.38 -3.92
C ILE A 40 -9.31 -20.38 -4.75
N ILE A 41 -8.82 -19.35 -4.12
CA ILE A 41 -8.01 -18.28 -4.73
C ILE A 41 -6.57 -18.75 -4.91
N ASP A 42 -5.94 -18.38 -6.01
CA ASP A 42 -4.54 -18.69 -6.31
C ASP A 42 -3.59 -17.80 -5.49
N LEU A 43 -2.99 -18.38 -4.45
CA LEU A 43 -2.07 -17.67 -3.56
C LEU A 43 -0.79 -17.18 -4.26
N GLN A 44 -0.36 -17.82 -5.34
CA GLN A 44 0.81 -17.33 -6.09
C GLN A 44 0.52 -16.00 -6.77
N LYS A 45 -0.69 -15.86 -7.32
CA LYS A 45 -1.17 -14.59 -7.88
C LYS A 45 -1.40 -13.55 -6.79
N THR A 46 -1.97 -13.96 -5.65
CA THR A 46 -2.13 -13.09 -4.48
C THR A 46 -0.80 -12.52 -4.03
N ALA A 47 0.24 -13.35 -3.87
CA ALA A 47 1.56 -12.90 -3.44
C ALA A 47 2.18 -11.88 -4.42
N LYS A 48 2.08 -12.12 -5.73
CA LYS A 48 2.56 -11.17 -6.75
C LYS A 48 1.82 -9.84 -6.69
N LYS A 49 0.49 -9.89 -6.58
CA LYS A 49 -0.35 -8.69 -6.52
C LYS A 49 -0.15 -7.90 -5.22
N ILE A 50 0.08 -8.58 -4.10
CA ILE A 50 0.48 -7.92 -2.85
C ILE A 50 1.84 -7.21 -3.02
N GLU A 51 2.82 -7.84 -3.68
CA GLU A 51 4.14 -7.21 -3.93
C GLU A 51 4.03 -5.97 -4.83
N GLU A 52 3.18 -6.01 -5.86
CA GLU A 52 2.90 -4.84 -6.72
C GLU A 52 2.26 -3.71 -5.91
N ALA A 53 1.21 -4.02 -5.15
CA ALA A 53 0.51 -3.07 -4.28
C ALA A 53 1.43 -2.48 -3.19
N TYR A 54 2.27 -3.33 -2.59
CA TYR A 54 3.25 -2.92 -1.57
C TYR A 54 4.22 -1.87 -2.10
N LYS A 55 4.80 -2.11 -3.29
CA LYS A 55 5.74 -1.17 -3.92
C LYS A 55 5.09 0.18 -4.22
N ALA A 56 3.91 0.15 -4.83
CA ALA A 56 3.19 1.39 -5.16
C ALA A 56 2.76 2.17 -3.91
N LEU A 57 2.29 1.48 -2.86
CA LEU A 57 1.88 2.12 -1.62
C LEU A 57 3.09 2.69 -0.85
N LYS A 58 4.23 2.00 -0.89
CA LYS A 58 5.49 2.47 -0.32
C LYS A 58 5.96 3.75 -1.01
N GLU A 59 5.94 3.80 -2.34
CA GLU A 59 6.30 4.99 -3.12
C GLU A 59 5.43 6.19 -2.77
N ILE A 60 4.11 6.00 -2.62
CA ILE A 60 3.19 7.06 -2.19
C ILE A 60 3.57 7.56 -0.80
N ALA A 61 3.89 6.66 0.13
CA ALA A 61 4.24 7.01 1.50
C ALA A 61 5.63 7.70 1.58
N GLU A 62 6.62 7.28 0.78
CA GLU A 62 7.95 7.93 0.67
C GLU A 62 7.82 9.37 0.19
N ASN A 63 6.85 9.66 -0.69
CA ASN A 63 6.54 11.02 -1.14
C ASN A 63 5.75 11.84 -0.10
N GLY A 64 5.57 11.32 1.13
CA GLY A 64 4.82 11.99 2.20
C GLY A 64 3.31 11.92 2.03
N GLY A 65 2.80 11.08 1.12
CA GLY A 65 1.38 10.85 0.88
C GLY A 65 0.66 10.25 2.09
N LYS A 66 -0.60 10.60 2.26
CA LYS A 66 -1.47 10.09 3.33
C LYS A 66 -2.43 9.03 2.80
N VAL A 67 -2.54 7.96 3.55
CA VAL A 67 -3.36 6.80 3.20
C VAL A 67 -4.59 6.74 4.10
N LEU A 68 -5.74 6.37 3.51
CA LEU A 68 -6.98 6.15 4.23
C LEU A 68 -7.37 4.67 4.15
N PHE A 69 -7.39 4.00 5.30
CA PHE A 69 -7.87 2.63 5.42
C PHE A 69 -9.39 2.60 5.55
N VAL A 70 -10.06 1.86 4.68
CA VAL A 70 -11.53 1.73 4.66
C VAL A 70 -11.91 0.28 4.87
N GLY A 71 -12.51 -0.01 6.02
CA GLY A 71 -12.92 -1.36 6.38
C GLY A 71 -14.17 -1.34 7.23
N THR A 72 -15.35 -1.16 6.61
CA THR A 72 -16.63 -1.14 7.35
C THR A 72 -17.18 -2.53 7.65
N LYS A 73 -16.59 -3.58 7.06
CA LYS A 73 -16.92 -4.98 7.36
C LYS A 73 -16.45 -5.31 8.77
N LYS A 74 -17.26 -6.03 9.56
CA LYS A 74 -16.92 -6.37 10.96
C LYS A 74 -15.53 -6.99 11.11
N GLN A 75 -15.14 -7.82 10.13
CA GLN A 75 -13.85 -8.50 10.09
C GLN A 75 -12.66 -7.56 9.80
N ALA A 76 -12.95 -6.40 9.20
CA ALA A 76 -11.93 -5.43 8.80
C ALA A 76 -11.80 -4.22 9.75
N GLN A 77 -12.80 -3.98 10.61
CA GLN A 77 -12.89 -2.81 11.46
C GLN A 77 -11.65 -2.61 12.34
N GLU A 78 -11.29 -3.66 13.07
CA GLU A 78 -10.14 -3.66 13.99
C GLU A 78 -8.82 -3.55 13.23
N ALA A 79 -8.67 -4.31 12.14
CA ALA A 79 -7.45 -4.30 11.33
C ALA A 79 -7.20 -2.92 10.68
N ALA A 80 -8.24 -2.24 10.20
CA ALA A 80 -8.12 -0.89 9.65
C ALA A 80 -7.70 0.13 10.71
N GLU A 81 -8.29 0.07 11.92
CA GLU A 81 -7.96 0.96 13.03
C GLU A 81 -6.54 0.73 13.56
N GLU A 82 -6.15 -0.53 13.83
CA GLU A 82 -4.81 -0.89 14.32
C GLU A 82 -3.70 -0.43 13.35
N ASN A 83 -3.88 -0.70 12.05
CA ASN A 83 -2.86 -0.33 11.06
C ASN A 83 -2.80 1.17 10.81
N ALA A 84 -3.93 1.87 10.81
CA ALA A 84 -3.95 3.32 10.72
C ALA A 84 -3.26 3.98 11.93
N ALA A 85 -3.51 3.49 13.15
CA ALA A 85 -2.85 3.97 14.36
C ALA A 85 -1.34 3.73 14.32
N ARG A 86 -0.91 2.51 13.93
CA ARG A 86 0.50 2.12 13.83
C ARG A 86 1.29 2.97 12.81
N THR A 87 0.66 3.29 11.69
CA THR A 87 1.29 4.02 10.58
C THR A 87 1.05 5.52 10.61
N ASN A 88 0.33 6.04 11.61
CA ASN A 88 -0.10 7.43 11.71
C ASN A 88 -0.85 7.91 10.46
N MET A 89 -1.75 7.05 9.98
CA MET A 89 -2.63 7.27 8.83
C MET A 89 -4.09 7.35 9.29
N TYR A 90 -5.01 7.48 8.35
CA TYR A 90 -6.45 7.66 8.63
C TYR A 90 -7.22 6.36 8.45
N PHE A 91 -8.40 6.26 9.08
CA PHE A 91 -9.28 5.11 8.89
C PHE A 91 -10.76 5.48 8.92
N ILE A 92 -11.57 4.64 8.26
CA ILE A 92 -13.03 4.62 8.37
C ILE A 92 -13.42 3.16 8.57
N ASN A 93 -13.90 2.82 9.76
CA ASN A 93 -14.21 1.45 10.14
C ASN A 93 -15.70 1.17 10.44
N GLU A 94 -16.56 2.19 10.45
CA GLU A 94 -17.98 1.99 10.75
C GLU A 94 -18.87 2.12 9.50
N ARG A 95 -18.97 3.31 8.95
CA ARG A 95 -19.76 3.57 7.76
C ARG A 95 -19.14 4.68 6.92
N TRP A 96 -19.00 4.42 5.64
CA TRP A 96 -18.68 5.47 4.69
C TRP A 96 -19.84 6.44 4.54
N LEU A 97 -19.59 7.70 4.76
CA LEU A 97 -20.59 8.75 4.55
C LEU A 97 -20.43 9.27 3.13
N GLY A 98 -21.51 9.23 2.33
CA GLY A 98 -21.47 9.78 0.96
C GLY A 98 -20.97 11.22 0.97
N GLY A 99 -20.01 11.54 0.10
CA GLY A 99 -19.36 12.84 0.03
C GLY A 99 -18.14 12.99 0.96
N THR A 100 -17.65 11.90 1.56
CA THR A 100 -16.48 11.95 2.45
C THR A 100 -15.26 12.56 1.76
N LEU A 101 -15.03 12.26 0.49
CA LEU A 101 -13.95 12.83 -0.31
C LEU A 101 -14.46 13.95 -1.21
N THR A 102 -15.53 13.74 -1.95
CA THR A 102 -16.06 14.70 -2.93
C THR A 102 -16.69 15.95 -2.30
N ASN A 103 -17.20 15.83 -1.08
CA ASN A 103 -17.71 16.95 -0.30
C ASN A 103 -16.96 17.13 1.04
N PHE A 104 -15.64 17.08 0.95
CA PHE A 104 -14.73 17.13 2.10
C PHE A 104 -14.94 18.36 2.98
N LYS A 105 -15.30 19.53 2.40
CA LYS A 105 -15.59 20.75 3.15
C LYS A 105 -16.72 20.54 4.16
N THR A 106 -17.78 19.85 3.76
CA THR A 106 -18.92 19.54 4.66
C THR A 106 -18.50 18.54 5.75
N ILE A 107 -17.72 17.52 5.41
CA ILE A 107 -17.18 16.57 6.40
C ILE A 107 -16.31 17.29 7.43
N ARG A 108 -15.44 18.19 7.02
CA ARG A 108 -14.63 19.03 7.91
C ARG A 108 -15.51 19.90 8.83
N SER A 109 -16.63 20.42 8.34
CA SER A 109 -17.58 21.15 9.18
C SER A 109 -18.20 20.24 10.25
N ARG A 110 -18.50 18.97 9.94
CA ARG A 110 -19.00 18.00 10.92
C ARG A 110 -17.95 17.59 11.95
N ILE A 111 -16.68 17.49 11.55
CA ILE A 111 -15.56 17.25 12.46
C ILE A 111 -15.40 18.44 13.42
N ARG A 112 -15.46 19.68 12.92
CA ARG A 112 -15.45 20.88 13.80
C ARG A 112 -16.61 20.84 14.80
N ARG A 113 -17.80 20.47 14.36
CA ARG A 113 -18.96 20.33 15.26
C ARG A 113 -18.69 19.33 16.38
N LEU A 114 -18.01 18.21 16.08
CA LEU A 114 -17.61 17.24 17.10
C LEU A 114 -16.63 17.87 18.11
N GLU A 115 -15.63 18.61 17.64
CA GLU A 115 -14.68 19.34 18.49
C GLU A 115 -15.37 20.42 19.34
N ASP A 116 -16.36 21.11 18.78
CA ASP A 116 -17.13 22.11 19.50
C ASP A 116 -17.96 21.48 20.62
N ILE A 117 -18.55 20.31 20.40
CA ILE A 117 -19.29 19.60 21.45
C ILE A 117 -18.35 19.18 22.60
N GLU A 118 -17.14 18.71 22.28
CA GLU A 118 -16.12 18.37 23.29
C GLU A 118 -15.66 19.60 24.09
N LYS A 119 -15.58 20.76 23.43
CA LYS A 119 -15.29 22.05 24.14
C LYS A 119 -16.43 22.43 25.06
N MET A 120 -17.68 22.34 24.60
CA MET A 120 -18.86 22.65 25.45
C MET A 120 -18.92 21.76 26.70
N GLU A 121 -18.49 20.49 26.60
CA GLU A 121 -18.41 19.60 27.76
C GLU A 121 -17.32 20.02 28.74
N LYS A 122 -16.14 20.42 28.24
CA LYS A 122 -15.01 20.89 29.06
C LYS A 122 -15.27 22.25 29.70
N ASP A 123 -15.97 23.14 29.01
CA ASP A 123 -16.28 24.49 29.47
C ASP A 123 -17.47 24.54 30.45
N GLY A 124 -18.07 23.38 30.81
CA GLY A 124 -19.20 23.31 31.73
C GLY A 124 -20.53 23.79 31.11
N THR A 125 -20.59 24.06 29.81
CA THR A 125 -21.81 24.55 29.13
C THR A 125 -22.98 23.59 29.30
N PHE A 126 -22.72 22.28 29.48
CA PHE A 126 -23.79 21.29 29.71
C PHE A 126 -24.52 21.46 31.04
N GLU A 127 -23.93 22.16 32.02
CA GLU A 127 -24.58 22.42 33.31
C GLU A 127 -25.63 23.51 33.20
N VAL A 128 -25.47 24.42 32.25
CA VAL A 128 -26.37 25.56 32.03
C VAL A 128 -27.54 25.22 31.11
N LEU A 129 -27.35 24.20 30.23
CA LEU A 129 -28.35 23.79 29.24
C LEU A 129 -29.47 22.93 29.85
N PRO A 130 -30.68 22.96 29.27
CA PRO A 130 -31.76 22.05 29.66
C PRO A 130 -31.34 20.59 29.44
N LYS A 131 -31.67 19.71 30.38
CA LYS A 131 -31.31 18.27 30.32
C LYS A 131 -31.69 17.60 28.98
N LYS A 132 -32.81 17.99 28.38
CA LYS A 132 -33.29 17.44 27.11
C LYS A 132 -32.34 17.78 25.94
N GLU A 133 -31.81 18.98 25.90
CA GLU A 133 -30.84 19.45 24.91
C GLU A 133 -29.49 18.73 25.04
N VAL A 134 -29.01 18.64 26.30
CA VAL A 134 -27.75 17.88 26.58
C VAL A 134 -27.84 16.44 26.08
N ILE A 135 -28.97 15.76 26.27
CA ILE A 135 -29.15 14.39 25.77
C ILE A 135 -29.12 14.36 24.22
N GLN A 136 -29.69 15.35 23.54
CA GLN A 136 -29.65 15.42 22.09
C GLN A 136 -28.22 15.66 21.58
N ILE A 137 -27.50 16.59 22.19
CA ILE A 137 -26.09 16.89 21.85
C ILE A 137 -25.20 15.67 22.09
N LYS A 138 -25.38 14.96 23.21
CA LYS A 138 -24.61 13.71 23.46
C LYS A 138 -24.90 12.62 22.42
N LYS A 139 -26.14 12.43 22.00
CA LYS A 139 -26.50 11.51 20.92
C LYS A 139 -25.88 11.94 19.57
N GLU A 140 -25.86 13.24 19.29
CA GLU A 140 -25.18 13.79 18.11
C GLU A 140 -23.68 13.48 18.16
N TYR A 141 -23.04 13.75 19.30
CA TYR A 141 -21.63 13.47 19.55
C TYR A 141 -21.29 12.00 19.32
N GLU A 142 -22.01 11.07 19.94
CA GLU A 142 -21.79 9.64 19.77
C GLU A 142 -21.85 9.23 18.30
N LYS A 143 -22.84 9.71 17.56
CA LYS A 143 -23.01 9.42 16.13
C LYS A 143 -21.87 9.99 15.29
N LEU A 144 -21.45 11.22 15.56
CA LEU A 144 -20.34 11.87 14.84
C LEU A 144 -19.02 11.17 15.17
N ASN A 145 -18.74 10.94 16.45
CA ASN A 145 -17.51 10.32 16.91
C ASN A 145 -17.37 8.89 16.32
N LYS A 146 -18.46 8.12 16.35
CA LYS A 146 -18.47 6.77 15.79
C LYS A 146 -18.04 6.73 14.32
N ASN A 147 -18.49 7.68 13.49
CA ASN A 147 -18.25 7.66 12.05
C ASN A 147 -17.02 8.46 11.60
N LEU A 148 -16.60 9.47 12.39
CA LEU A 148 -15.58 10.44 11.95
C LEU A 148 -14.29 10.37 12.77
N ARG A 149 -14.21 9.55 13.84
CA ARG A 149 -13.04 9.50 14.74
C ARG A 149 -11.72 9.26 14.01
N GLY A 150 -11.71 8.40 13.00
CA GLY A 150 -10.49 8.02 12.29
C GLY A 150 -10.02 9.05 11.25
N ILE A 151 -10.83 10.08 10.97
CA ILE A 151 -10.48 11.14 10.01
C ILE A 151 -10.44 12.54 10.65
N ARG A 152 -10.40 12.64 11.98
CA ARG A 152 -10.39 13.94 12.71
C ARG A 152 -9.23 14.81 12.28
N ASP A 153 -8.04 14.25 12.23
CA ASP A 153 -6.79 14.95 11.93
C ASP A 153 -6.53 15.11 10.42
N MET A 154 -7.43 14.60 9.59
CA MET A 154 -7.32 14.69 8.13
C MET A 154 -7.59 16.10 7.65
N LYS A 155 -6.52 16.85 7.32
CA LYS A 155 -6.58 18.24 6.83
C LYS A 155 -6.76 18.34 5.33
N LYS A 156 -6.29 17.36 4.59
CA LYS A 156 -6.34 17.25 3.11
C LYS A 156 -6.95 15.90 2.72
N ILE A 157 -7.40 15.80 1.49
CA ILE A 157 -7.85 14.56 0.87
C ILE A 157 -6.67 13.58 0.86
N PRO A 158 -6.86 12.28 1.13
CA PRO A 158 -5.79 11.29 1.13
C PRO A 158 -5.27 11.03 -0.28
N ASP A 159 -4.02 10.60 -0.38
CA ASP A 159 -3.34 10.32 -1.64
C ASP A 159 -3.55 8.87 -2.12
N ALA A 160 -4.02 7.99 -1.23
CA ALA A 160 -4.39 6.61 -1.56
C ALA A 160 -5.48 6.08 -0.62
N LEU A 161 -6.28 5.13 -1.12
CA LEU A 161 -7.25 4.36 -0.33
C LEU A 161 -6.85 2.90 -0.27
N VAL A 162 -6.92 2.30 0.92
CA VAL A 162 -6.84 0.84 1.12
C VAL A 162 -8.21 0.34 1.55
N ILE A 163 -8.83 -0.51 0.74
CA ILE A 163 -10.24 -0.91 0.90
C ILE A 163 -10.34 -2.42 1.09
N VAL A 164 -11.23 -2.86 1.98
CA VAL A 164 -11.63 -4.26 2.12
C VAL A 164 -13.06 -4.41 1.65
N ASP A 165 -13.32 -5.38 0.78
CA ASP A 165 -14.62 -5.63 0.15
C ASP A 165 -15.08 -4.46 -0.75
N PRO A 166 -14.57 -4.36 -1.99
CA PRO A 166 -14.96 -3.30 -2.94
C PRO A 166 -16.46 -3.21 -3.21
N ARG A 167 -17.17 -4.33 -3.10
CA ARG A 167 -18.62 -4.36 -3.32
C ARG A 167 -19.38 -3.58 -2.24
N LYS A 168 -18.91 -3.65 -1.00
CA LYS A 168 -19.51 -2.92 0.12
C LYS A 168 -19.15 -1.45 0.11
N GLU A 169 -17.95 -1.15 -0.31
CA GLU A 169 -17.38 0.21 -0.33
C GLU A 169 -17.48 0.89 -1.70
N GLU A 170 -18.46 0.50 -2.51
CA GLU A 170 -18.67 1.03 -3.87
C GLU A 170 -18.72 2.57 -3.93
N ILE A 171 -19.32 3.21 -2.92
CA ILE A 171 -19.43 4.67 -2.85
C ILE A 171 -18.05 5.29 -2.67
N ALA A 172 -17.21 4.73 -1.79
CA ALA A 172 -15.85 5.20 -1.55
C ALA A 172 -15.00 5.12 -2.82
N ILE A 173 -15.11 4.02 -3.55
CA ILE A 173 -14.41 3.79 -4.82
C ILE A 173 -14.84 4.78 -5.89
N LYS A 174 -16.16 5.03 -6.03
CA LYS A 174 -16.66 6.01 -6.99
C LYS A 174 -16.14 7.43 -6.68
N GLU A 175 -16.12 7.81 -5.41
CA GLU A 175 -15.57 9.10 -5.00
C GLU A 175 -14.07 9.21 -5.25
N ALA A 176 -13.31 8.15 -4.96
CA ALA A 176 -11.88 8.09 -5.23
C ALA A 176 -11.57 8.25 -6.73
N ARG A 177 -12.32 7.55 -7.58
CA ARG A 177 -12.18 7.65 -9.06
C ARG A 177 -12.46 9.05 -9.59
N ILE A 178 -13.47 9.73 -9.05
CA ILE A 178 -13.79 11.13 -9.44
C ILE A 178 -12.60 12.05 -9.15
N LEU A 179 -11.86 11.77 -8.07
CA LEU A 179 -10.74 12.59 -7.62
C LEU A 179 -9.38 12.09 -8.11
N GLY A 180 -9.34 10.97 -8.85
CA GLY A 180 -8.10 10.38 -9.36
C GLY A 180 -7.21 9.77 -8.26
N ILE A 181 -7.81 9.34 -7.14
CA ILE A 181 -7.08 8.74 -6.01
C ILE A 181 -6.94 7.23 -6.26
N PRO A 182 -5.73 6.66 -6.25
CA PRO A 182 -5.50 5.24 -6.44
C PRO A 182 -6.12 4.41 -5.30
N VAL A 183 -6.76 3.30 -5.69
CA VAL A 183 -7.48 2.41 -4.78
C VAL A 183 -6.79 1.04 -4.73
N PHE A 184 -6.35 0.65 -3.55
CA PHE A 184 -5.80 -0.65 -3.23
C PHE A 184 -6.90 -1.49 -2.58
N GLY A 185 -7.32 -2.58 -3.21
CA GLY A 185 -8.47 -3.34 -2.76
C GLY A 185 -8.16 -4.80 -2.45
N VAL A 186 -8.59 -5.26 -1.26
CA VAL A 186 -8.72 -6.70 -0.99
C VAL A 186 -9.99 -7.19 -1.63
N VAL A 187 -9.86 -8.03 -2.64
CA VAL A 187 -10.92 -8.45 -3.56
C VAL A 187 -11.18 -9.94 -3.42
N ASP A 188 -12.35 -10.31 -2.93
CA ASP A 188 -12.78 -11.71 -2.87
C ASP A 188 -13.48 -12.11 -4.20
N THR A 189 -13.75 -13.39 -4.35
CA THR A 189 -14.33 -13.99 -5.56
C THR A 189 -15.72 -13.47 -5.95
N ASN A 190 -16.43 -12.77 -5.06
CA ASN A 190 -17.75 -12.17 -5.28
C ASN A 190 -17.71 -10.71 -5.78
N CYS A 191 -16.52 -10.11 -5.86
CA CYS A 191 -16.30 -8.72 -6.21
C CYS A 191 -15.86 -8.55 -7.67
N ASP A 192 -16.01 -7.35 -8.21
CA ASP A 192 -15.47 -6.96 -9.53
C ASP A 192 -14.03 -6.43 -9.35
N PRO A 193 -13.00 -7.08 -9.91
CA PRO A 193 -11.62 -6.61 -9.81
C PRO A 193 -11.39 -5.27 -10.51
N ASP A 194 -12.17 -4.94 -11.54
CA ASP A 194 -12.03 -3.68 -12.28
C ASP A 194 -12.46 -2.44 -11.45
N MET A 195 -13.03 -2.66 -10.27
CA MET A 195 -13.39 -1.57 -9.36
C MET A 195 -12.20 -0.90 -8.71
N VAL A 196 -11.05 -1.56 -8.62
CA VAL A 196 -9.86 -1.08 -7.90
C VAL A 196 -8.66 -1.05 -8.84
N ASP A 197 -7.69 -0.16 -8.55
CA ASP A 197 -6.49 -0.01 -9.38
C ASP A 197 -5.45 -1.09 -9.05
N TYR A 198 -5.31 -1.42 -7.77
CA TYR A 198 -4.43 -2.48 -7.27
C TYR A 198 -5.25 -3.60 -6.65
N VAL A 199 -5.48 -4.66 -7.43
CA VAL A 199 -6.27 -5.82 -7.01
C VAL A 199 -5.41 -6.73 -6.14
N ILE A 200 -5.86 -7.04 -4.94
CA ILE A 200 -5.26 -8.01 -4.04
C ILE A 200 -6.27 -9.13 -3.82
N PRO A 201 -6.17 -10.25 -4.58
CA PRO A 201 -7.11 -11.35 -4.44
C PRO A 201 -6.96 -12.01 -3.07
N GLY A 202 -8.05 -12.13 -2.32
CA GLY A 202 -8.00 -12.73 -1.00
C GLY A 202 -9.34 -12.73 -0.28
N ASN A 203 -9.39 -13.52 0.78
CA ASN A 203 -10.58 -13.69 1.62
C ASN A 203 -10.84 -12.45 2.48
N ASP A 204 -11.99 -11.84 2.31
CA ASP A 204 -12.44 -10.67 3.06
C ASP A 204 -13.38 -11.00 4.24
N ASP A 205 -13.74 -12.30 4.43
CA ASP A 205 -14.62 -12.77 5.51
C ASP A 205 -13.84 -13.26 6.75
N ALA A 206 -12.60 -13.70 6.58
CA ALA A 206 -11.80 -14.20 7.69
C ALA A 206 -11.00 -13.06 8.34
N VAL A 207 -11.19 -12.82 9.64
CA VAL A 207 -10.46 -11.79 10.40
C VAL A 207 -8.95 -11.93 10.26
N ARG A 208 -8.41 -13.17 10.33
CA ARG A 208 -6.97 -13.44 10.19
C ARG A 208 -6.44 -13.07 8.81
N SER A 209 -7.20 -13.37 7.75
CA SER A 209 -6.87 -13.02 6.37
C SER A 209 -6.80 -11.52 6.17
N VAL A 210 -7.83 -10.80 6.64
CA VAL A 210 -7.90 -9.34 6.52
C VAL A 210 -6.78 -8.67 7.33
N LYS A 211 -6.54 -9.11 8.59
CA LYS A 211 -5.45 -8.58 9.42
C LYS A 211 -4.08 -8.78 8.75
N LEU A 212 -3.84 -9.95 8.15
CA LEU A 212 -2.60 -10.21 7.43
C LEU A 212 -2.43 -9.28 6.23
N MET A 213 -3.43 -9.20 5.35
CA MET A 213 -3.34 -8.41 4.12
C MET A 213 -3.20 -6.92 4.39
N ILE A 214 -4.03 -6.36 5.28
CA ILE A 214 -3.93 -4.94 5.69
C ILE A 214 -2.61 -4.70 6.43
N GLY A 215 -2.18 -5.64 7.28
CA GLY A 215 -0.92 -5.56 8.00
C GLY A 215 0.30 -5.49 7.09
N VAL A 216 0.33 -6.29 6.02
CA VAL A 216 1.38 -6.24 4.99
C VAL A 216 1.37 -4.90 4.26
N LEU A 217 0.19 -4.37 3.88
CA LEU A 217 0.09 -3.03 3.29
C LEU A 217 0.49 -1.93 4.27
N GLY A 218 0.15 -2.08 5.55
CA GLY A 218 0.63 -1.22 6.63
C GLY A 218 2.15 -1.22 6.76
N ASN A 219 2.82 -2.37 6.55
CA ASN A 219 4.27 -2.45 6.54
C ASN A 219 4.91 -1.65 5.40
N ALA A 220 4.25 -1.57 4.22
CA ALA A 220 4.73 -0.72 3.13
C ALA A 220 4.84 0.76 3.56
N ILE A 221 3.84 1.22 4.31
CA ILE A 221 3.83 2.58 4.85
C ILE A 221 4.85 2.72 5.98
N SER A 222 4.92 1.72 6.89
CA SER A 222 5.89 1.73 8.00
C SER A 222 7.34 1.74 7.52
N GLU A 223 7.67 1.00 6.46
CA GLU A 223 8.99 0.99 5.84
C GLU A 223 9.38 2.37 5.29
N ALA A 224 8.41 3.09 4.71
CA ALA A 224 8.61 4.43 4.17
C ALA A 224 8.71 5.51 5.26
N THR A 225 7.93 5.37 6.35
CA THR A 225 7.82 6.39 7.40
C THR A 225 8.68 6.11 8.63
N GLY A 226 9.37 4.96 8.68
CA GLY A 226 10.18 4.53 9.82
C GLY A 226 9.37 4.09 11.05
N CYS A 227 8.10 3.73 10.87
CA CYS A 227 7.25 3.19 11.93
C CYS A 227 7.53 1.70 12.18
N GLU A 228 6.95 1.15 13.25
CA GLU A 228 7.11 -0.27 13.60
C GLU A 228 6.55 -1.19 12.52
N MET A 229 7.33 -2.22 12.16
CA MET A 229 6.94 -3.23 11.18
C MET A 229 6.55 -4.54 11.86
N ILE A 230 5.53 -5.21 11.34
CA ILE A 230 5.14 -6.55 11.78
C ILE A 230 5.77 -7.57 10.83
N ASP A 231 6.40 -8.60 11.37
CA ASP A 231 7.08 -9.62 10.57
C ASP A 231 6.10 -10.68 10.08
N TYR A 232 5.95 -10.76 8.75
CA TYR A 232 5.14 -11.77 8.06
C TYR A 232 5.99 -12.70 7.18
N LEU A 233 7.30 -12.83 7.47
CA LEU A 233 8.22 -13.73 6.78
C LEU A 233 8.67 -14.85 7.69
N THR A 234 8.67 -16.08 7.18
CA THR A 234 9.30 -17.21 7.87
C THR A 234 10.82 -17.11 7.77
N GLU A 235 11.55 -17.75 8.69
CA GLU A 235 13.03 -17.76 8.66
C GLU A 235 13.58 -18.34 7.36
N GLU A 236 12.90 -19.32 6.77
CA GLU A 236 13.27 -19.91 5.47
C GLU A 236 13.15 -18.90 4.32
N ASP A 237 12.11 -18.06 4.33
CA ASP A 237 11.92 -17.04 3.30
C ASP A 237 12.89 -15.87 3.48
N LYS A 238 13.26 -15.53 4.71
CA LYS A 238 14.32 -14.56 5.01
C LYS A 238 15.67 -15.01 4.46
N ASN A 239 15.99 -16.29 4.62
CA ASN A 239 17.23 -16.88 4.10
C ASN A 239 17.26 -16.92 2.56
N LYS A 240 16.13 -17.18 1.90
CA LYS A 240 16.00 -17.12 0.43
C LYS A 240 16.10 -15.69 -0.11
N SER A 241 15.53 -14.73 0.60
CA SER A 241 15.60 -13.32 0.19
C SER A 241 16.99 -12.72 0.41
N SER A 242 17.71 -13.15 1.44
CA SER A 242 19.10 -12.74 1.67
C SER A 242 20.06 -13.33 0.62
N LYS A 243 19.88 -14.59 0.23
CA LYS A 243 20.65 -15.22 -0.87
C LYS A 243 20.41 -14.52 -2.22
N LYS A 244 19.16 -14.25 -2.58
CA LYS A 244 18.86 -13.47 -3.80
C LYS A 244 19.44 -12.04 -3.77
N LYS A 245 19.45 -11.38 -2.62
CA LYS A 245 20.08 -10.06 -2.49
C LYS A 245 21.62 -10.12 -2.61
N SER A 246 22.25 -11.21 -2.17
CA SER A 246 23.69 -11.41 -2.36
C SER A 246 24.04 -11.76 -3.80
N GLU A 247 23.26 -12.62 -4.44
CA GLU A 247 23.44 -12.98 -5.86
C GLU A 247 23.29 -11.75 -6.79
N VAL A 248 22.23 -10.96 -6.62
CA VAL A 248 22.04 -9.71 -7.40
C VAL A 248 23.16 -8.68 -7.11
N LYS A 249 23.68 -8.61 -5.87
CA LYS A 249 24.80 -7.73 -5.56
C LYS A 249 26.13 -8.24 -6.14
N GLU A 250 26.28 -9.56 -6.28
CA GLU A 250 27.43 -10.16 -6.96
C GLU A 250 27.34 -9.97 -8.48
N GLU A 251 26.16 -10.21 -9.08
CA GLU A 251 25.91 -9.91 -10.50
C GLU A 251 26.16 -8.45 -10.88
N ILE A 252 25.64 -7.51 -10.07
CA ILE A 252 25.90 -6.05 -10.29
C ILE A 252 27.39 -5.73 -10.10
N LYS A 253 28.10 -6.38 -9.16
CA LYS A 253 29.54 -6.18 -8.99
C LYS A 253 30.35 -6.81 -10.12
N GLU A 254 29.89 -7.92 -10.72
CA GLU A 254 30.51 -8.52 -11.89
C GLU A 254 30.23 -7.68 -13.16
N GLU A 255 29.01 -7.18 -13.34
CA GLU A 255 28.70 -6.24 -14.45
C GLU A 255 29.48 -4.94 -14.36
N VAL A 256 29.58 -4.32 -13.18
CA VAL A 256 30.37 -3.12 -12.96
C VAL A 256 31.88 -3.39 -13.15
N LYS A 257 32.38 -4.59 -12.77
CA LYS A 257 33.75 -5.00 -13.08
C LYS A 257 33.99 -5.30 -14.55
N ALA A 258 33.00 -5.82 -15.26
CA ALA A 258 33.06 -6.05 -16.71
C ALA A 258 33.04 -4.74 -17.52
N GLU A 259 32.34 -3.72 -17.07
CA GLU A 259 32.40 -2.38 -17.66
C GLU A 259 33.70 -1.62 -17.35
N GLU A 260 34.38 -1.90 -16.24
CA GLU A 260 35.70 -1.29 -15.91
C GLU A 260 36.86 -1.94 -16.66
N THR A 261 36.72 -3.14 -17.25
CA THR A 261 37.75 -3.76 -18.07
C THR A 261 37.43 -3.64 -19.56
N VAL A 262 37.26 -2.45 -20.08
CA VAL A 262 37.33 -2.18 -21.50
C VAL A 262 38.79 -2.43 -21.92
N ASP A 263 39.02 -3.53 -22.64
CA ASP A 263 40.37 -3.92 -23.08
C ASP A 263 40.86 -2.90 -24.12
N LEU A 264 41.55 -1.87 -23.60
CA LEU A 264 42.08 -0.74 -24.40
C LEU A 264 42.94 -1.19 -25.58
N SER A 265 43.45 -2.44 -25.52
CA SER A 265 44.27 -3.02 -26.60
C SER A 265 43.46 -3.38 -27.85
N THR A 266 42.16 -3.66 -27.71
CA THR A 266 41.26 -4.03 -28.84
C THR A 266 40.63 -2.83 -29.54
N MET A 267 40.67 -1.63 -28.94
CA MET A 267 40.08 -0.42 -29.49
C MET A 267 40.86 0.15 -30.68
N THR A 268 40.17 0.83 -31.59
CA THR A 268 40.78 1.51 -32.69
C THR A 268 41.46 2.82 -32.22
N VAL A 269 42.46 3.28 -33.01
CA VAL A 269 43.19 4.54 -32.68
C VAL A 269 42.26 5.75 -32.61
N ALA A 270 41.15 5.75 -33.37
CA ALA A 270 40.17 6.81 -33.35
C ALA A 270 39.39 6.85 -32.02
N GLU A 271 38.99 5.71 -31.52
CA GLU A 271 38.26 5.56 -30.25
C GLU A 271 39.17 5.88 -29.04
N LEU A 272 40.43 5.42 -29.07
CA LEU A 272 41.41 5.77 -28.04
C LEU A 272 41.69 7.28 -27.98
N LYS A 273 41.73 7.95 -29.12
CA LYS A 273 41.88 9.42 -29.17
C LYS A 273 40.64 10.16 -28.67
N ALA A 274 39.45 9.64 -28.87
CA ALA A 274 38.22 10.19 -28.35
C ALA A 274 38.17 10.08 -26.80
N LEU A 275 38.54 8.93 -26.26
CA LEU A 275 38.66 8.68 -24.80
C LEU A 275 39.76 9.55 -24.15
N ALA A 276 40.90 9.70 -24.81
CA ALA A 276 41.97 10.57 -24.34
C ALA A 276 41.58 12.06 -24.30
N LYS A 277 40.75 12.49 -25.25
CA LYS A 277 40.17 13.83 -25.26
C LYS A 277 39.18 14.03 -24.12
N GLU A 278 38.37 13.02 -23.80
CA GLU A 278 37.38 13.07 -22.74
C GLU A 278 38.03 13.08 -21.36
N LYS A 279 39.12 12.33 -21.18
CA LYS A 279 39.97 12.35 -19.97
C LYS A 279 40.94 13.53 -19.86
N GLY A 280 40.96 14.44 -20.82
CA GLY A 280 41.76 15.69 -20.80
C GLY A 280 43.27 15.50 -20.95
N ILE A 281 43.73 14.45 -21.64
CA ILE A 281 45.16 14.18 -21.85
C ILE A 281 45.69 15.11 -22.92
N GLU A 282 46.71 15.93 -22.59
CA GLU A 282 47.33 16.83 -23.53
C GLU A 282 48.22 16.07 -24.55
N GLY A 283 48.19 16.45 -25.81
CA GLY A 283 49.05 15.88 -26.87
C GLY A 283 48.52 14.59 -27.52
N TYR A 284 47.31 14.13 -27.21
CA TYR A 284 46.72 12.87 -27.70
C TYR A 284 46.62 12.75 -29.25
N THR A 285 46.66 13.86 -29.96
CA THR A 285 46.54 13.88 -31.44
C THR A 285 47.78 13.33 -32.15
N SER A 286 48.98 13.46 -31.53
CA SER A 286 50.29 13.02 -32.10
C SER A 286 50.73 11.66 -31.58
N MET A 287 50.09 11.09 -30.55
CA MET A 287 50.46 9.80 -29.92
C MET A 287 50.10 8.60 -30.79
N LYS A 288 50.99 7.58 -30.76
CA LYS A 288 50.74 6.25 -31.36
C LYS A 288 49.84 5.38 -30.48
N LYS A 289 49.23 4.32 -31.04
CA LYS A 289 48.30 3.43 -30.35
C LYS A 289 48.87 2.94 -28.97
N ALA A 290 50.12 2.52 -28.94
CA ALA A 290 50.75 2.03 -27.74
C ALA A 290 50.91 3.12 -26.65
N GLU A 291 51.20 4.35 -27.05
CA GLU A 291 51.35 5.50 -26.17
C GLU A 291 49.99 5.97 -25.62
N LEU A 292 48.93 5.91 -26.44
CA LEU A 292 47.55 6.18 -26.02
C LEU A 292 47.02 5.16 -25.02
N VAL A 293 47.32 3.87 -25.22
CA VAL A 293 46.93 2.81 -24.24
C VAL A 293 47.68 3.01 -22.93
N ALA A 294 48.96 3.32 -22.94
CA ALA A 294 49.77 3.57 -21.73
C ALA A 294 49.32 4.85 -20.97
N ALA A 295 48.85 5.87 -21.68
CA ALA A 295 48.37 7.12 -21.09
C ALA A 295 46.90 7.01 -20.54
N LEU A 296 46.14 5.98 -20.96
CA LEU A 296 44.75 5.72 -20.52
C LEU A 296 44.64 4.64 -19.44
N GLN A 297 45.70 3.87 -19.18
CA GLN A 297 45.84 2.97 -18.03
C GLN A 297 46.18 3.74 -16.75
#